data_6166a829ee92da110a9d3bad93a0dc75
#
_entry.id   6166a829ee92da110a9d3bad93a0dc75
#
_cell.length_a   1.000
_cell.length_b   1.000
_cell.length_c   1.000
_cell.angle_alpha   90.00
_cell.angle_beta   90.00
_cell.angle_gamma   90.00
#
_symmetry.space_group_name_H-M   'P 1'
#
loop_
_entity.id
_entity.type
_entity.pdbx_description
1 polymer ?
#
loop_
_entity_poly.entity_id
_entity_poly.type
_entity_poly.pdbx_seq_one_letter_code
_entity_poly.pdbx_strand_id
1 'polypeptide(L)'
;AALVMIIIAIARPRSSTKMDKLDTEGIDIVLAMDVSTSMLARDFTPDRISAAKDIAIEFISQRPSDRMGIVVFAGESYTQCPLTTDRATLINLMKEIETGLIEDGTAIGNGLATAVARMQSSDAKSRVVILLTDGVNNSGEITPQMAADIAKTYGVRVYTIGVGANGTAPYPVITPWGVQVQDVQVEIDEDLLRNIAETTGGKYFRATDNTKLSEIYSEINKMEKAKTTVDSFPVYKEMFTPFALAALLC
;
A
#
# COMPACT_ATOMS: atom_id res chain seq x y z
N ALA A 1 51.39 19.69 -30.11
CA ALA A 1 50.06 19.94 -29.56
C ALA A 1 49.01 18.98 -30.16
N ALA A 2 48.89 18.88 -31.49
CA ALA A 2 47.88 18.01 -32.14
C ALA A 2 47.98 16.53 -31.75
N LEU A 3 49.19 15.94 -31.72
CA LEU A 3 49.38 14.51 -31.36
C LEU A 3 48.89 14.18 -29.94
N VAL A 4 49.07 15.07 -28.96
CA VAL A 4 48.63 14.87 -27.57
C VAL A 4 47.11 14.92 -27.53
N MET A 5 46.46 15.83 -28.23
CA MET A 5 44.99 15.95 -28.30
C MET A 5 44.35 14.72 -28.97
N ILE A 6 44.99 14.14 -29.98
CA ILE A 6 44.58 12.91 -30.62
C ILE A 6 44.63 11.71 -29.64
N ILE A 7 45.70 11.61 -28.87
CA ILE A 7 45.85 10.54 -27.86
C ILE A 7 44.76 10.66 -26.79
N ILE A 8 44.46 11.88 -26.32
CA ILE A 8 43.39 12.12 -25.35
C ILE A 8 42.01 11.80 -25.94
N ALA A 9 41.77 12.17 -27.23
CA ALA A 9 40.53 11.85 -27.89
C ALA A 9 40.32 10.34 -28.08
N ILE A 10 41.39 9.60 -28.40
CA ILE A 10 41.38 8.11 -28.50
C ILE A 10 41.15 7.42 -27.14
N ALA A 11 41.67 8.01 -26.04
CA ALA A 11 41.46 7.53 -24.68
C ALA A 11 40.01 7.65 -24.22
N ARG A 12 39.13 8.34 -25.00
CA ARG A 12 37.68 8.50 -24.74
C ARG A 12 37.37 8.85 -23.28
N PRO A 13 37.83 10.02 -22.77
CA PRO A 13 37.52 10.40 -21.39
C PRO A 13 36.01 10.45 -21.20
N ARG A 14 35.56 9.78 -20.10
CA ARG A 14 34.14 9.68 -19.72
C ARG A 14 33.90 10.55 -18.50
N SER A 15 32.89 11.39 -18.57
CA SER A 15 32.35 12.07 -17.39
C SER A 15 31.17 11.28 -16.86
N SER A 16 31.23 10.87 -15.59
CA SER A 16 30.07 10.32 -14.92
C SER A 16 29.21 11.46 -14.42
N THR A 17 28.13 11.76 -15.13
CA THR A 17 27.07 12.59 -14.59
C THR A 17 26.12 11.63 -13.86
N LYS A 18 25.97 11.78 -12.56
CA LYS A 18 24.81 11.23 -11.88
C LYS A 18 23.60 11.93 -12.44
N MET A 19 23.02 11.42 -13.48
CA MET A 19 21.61 11.68 -13.72
C MET A 19 20.87 10.82 -12.73
N ASP A 20 20.32 11.45 -11.70
CA ASP A 20 19.17 10.92 -11.03
C ASP A 20 18.04 10.85 -12.07
N LYS A 21 18.05 9.85 -12.94
CA LYS A 21 16.81 9.34 -13.48
C LYS A 21 16.12 8.74 -12.29
N LEU A 22 15.28 9.54 -11.67
CA LEU A 22 14.12 9.09 -10.96
C LEU A 22 13.19 8.38 -11.98
N ASP A 23 13.63 7.26 -12.56
CA ASP A 23 12.73 6.21 -12.94
C ASP A 23 12.27 5.61 -11.61
N THR A 24 11.40 6.33 -10.95
CA THR A 24 10.53 5.77 -9.93
C THR A 24 9.63 4.79 -10.67
N GLU A 25 10.13 3.57 -10.90
CA GLU A 25 9.25 2.47 -11.24
C GLU A 25 8.25 2.43 -10.08
N GLY A 26 7.00 2.81 -10.37
CA GLY A 26 5.94 2.82 -9.39
C GLY A 26 5.77 1.41 -8.81
N ILE A 27 5.38 1.32 -7.57
CA ILE A 27 4.99 0.06 -6.95
C ILE A 27 3.49 -0.16 -7.12
N ASP A 28 3.05 -1.41 -7.08
CA ASP A 28 1.64 -1.75 -7.08
C ASP A 28 1.17 -1.95 -5.64
N ILE A 29 0.12 -1.22 -5.27
CA ILE A 29 -0.46 -1.26 -3.92
C ILE A 29 -1.95 -1.57 -4.03
N VAL A 30 -2.43 -2.58 -3.31
CA VAL A 30 -3.86 -2.79 -3.09
C VAL A 30 -4.19 -2.51 -1.63
N LEU A 31 -5.16 -1.62 -1.42
CA LEU A 31 -5.77 -1.37 -0.12
C LEU A 31 -6.90 -2.38 0.07
N ALA A 32 -6.76 -3.31 1.01
CA ALA A 32 -7.80 -4.26 1.39
C ALA A 32 -8.45 -3.77 2.68
N MET A 33 -9.68 -3.28 2.59
CA MET A 33 -10.37 -2.59 3.68
C MET A 33 -11.54 -3.42 4.18
N ASP A 34 -11.58 -3.63 5.47
CA ASP A 34 -12.72 -4.17 6.17
C ASP A 34 -13.86 -3.15 6.18
N VAL A 35 -15.05 -3.59 5.77
CA VAL A 35 -16.28 -2.80 5.75
C VAL A 35 -17.40 -3.47 6.56
N SER A 36 -17.03 -4.40 7.44
CA SER A 36 -17.95 -5.02 8.41
C SER A 36 -18.56 -3.97 9.32
N THR A 37 -19.68 -4.31 9.94
CA THR A 37 -20.41 -3.36 10.80
C THR A 37 -19.61 -2.92 12.02
N SER A 38 -18.65 -3.72 12.51
CA SER A 38 -17.73 -3.33 13.60
C SER A 38 -16.94 -2.06 13.30
N MET A 39 -16.67 -1.78 12.02
CA MET A 39 -15.99 -0.56 11.57
C MET A 39 -16.82 0.74 11.77
N LEU A 40 -18.06 0.64 12.23
CA LEU A 40 -18.88 1.79 12.68
C LEU A 40 -18.58 2.20 14.14
N ALA A 41 -17.68 1.51 14.83
CA ALA A 41 -17.26 1.87 16.19
C ALA A 41 -16.64 3.28 16.21
N ARG A 42 -16.92 4.02 17.30
CA ARG A 42 -16.57 5.45 17.46
C ARG A 42 -15.42 5.70 18.41
N ASP A 43 -14.50 4.77 18.49
CA ASP A 43 -13.20 4.97 19.14
C ASP A 43 -12.20 5.73 18.23
N PHE A 44 -12.56 5.89 16.96
CA PHE A 44 -11.97 6.84 16.00
C PHE A 44 -12.94 7.97 15.69
N THR A 45 -12.45 9.09 15.19
CA THR A 45 -13.28 10.25 14.86
C THR A 45 -13.43 10.37 13.34
N PRO A 46 -14.65 10.36 12.77
CA PRO A 46 -15.96 10.18 13.45
C PRO A 46 -16.26 8.72 13.82
N ASP A 47 -15.74 7.76 13.08
CA ASP A 47 -15.78 6.31 13.26
C ASP A 47 -14.59 5.66 12.54
N ARG A 48 -14.37 4.35 12.74
CA ARG A 48 -13.21 3.63 12.18
C ARG A 48 -13.18 3.66 10.66
N ILE A 49 -14.31 3.39 9.98
CA ILE A 49 -14.35 3.33 8.52
C ILE A 49 -14.12 4.72 7.91
N SER A 50 -14.72 5.78 8.45
CA SER A 50 -14.52 7.14 7.97
C SER A 50 -13.07 7.59 8.15
N ALA A 51 -12.48 7.34 9.33
CA ALA A 51 -11.08 7.64 9.59
C ALA A 51 -10.13 6.86 8.65
N ALA A 52 -10.41 5.57 8.42
CA ALA A 52 -9.63 4.75 7.50
C ALA A 52 -9.70 5.26 6.06
N LYS A 53 -10.88 5.68 5.59
CA LYS A 53 -11.08 6.27 4.25
C LYS A 53 -10.30 7.57 4.09
N ASP A 54 -10.41 8.49 5.05
CA ASP A 54 -9.75 9.79 4.98
C ASP A 54 -8.22 9.66 4.92
N ILE A 55 -7.64 8.81 5.77
CA ILE A 55 -6.21 8.56 5.80
C ILE A 55 -5.74 7.80 4.54
N ALA A 56 -6.54 6.85 4.04
CA ALA A 56 -6.24 6.18 2.78
C ALA A 56 -6.27 7.15 1.58
N ILE A 57 -7.18 8.11 1.54
CA ILE A 57 -7.24 9.18 0.52
C ILE A 57 -5.99 10.06 0.58
N GLU A 58 -5.54 10.43 1.78
CA GLU A 58 -4.30 11.18 1.95
C GLU A 58 -3.10 10.37 1.41
N PHE A 59 -3.00 9.09 1.78
CA PHE A 59 -1.95 8.19 1.30
C PHE A 59 -1.94 8.05 -0.23
N ILE A 60 -3.12 7.86 -0.85
CA ILE A 60 -3.29 7.81 -2.32
C ILE A 60 -2.74 9.10 -2.96
N SER A 61 -3.08 10.26 -2.38
CA SER A 61 -2.71 11.58 -2.91
C SER A 61 -1.19 11.81 -2.91
N GLN A 62 -0.47 11.22 -1.96
CA GLN A 62 0.98 11.35 -1.81
C GLN A 62 1.80 10.45 -2.75
N ARG A 63 1.16 9.62 -3.60
CA ARG A 63 1.81 8.60 -4.44
C ARG A 63 1.45 8.71 -5.91
N PRO A 64 1.90 9.78 -6.62
CA PRO A 64 1.49 10.04 -8.01
C PRO A 64 2.00 9.01 -9.03
N SER A 65 3.08 8.28 -8.73
CA SER A 65 3.71 7.34 -9.66
C SER A 65 3.29 5.88 -9.46
N ASP A 66 2.66 5.54 -8.33
CA ASP A 66 2.29 4.17 -8.00
C ASP A 66 0.95 3.79 -8.62
N ARG A 67 0.76 2.53 -9.03
CA ARG A 67 -0.57 2.01 -9.34
C ARG A 67 -1.23 1.55 -8.04
N MET A 68 -2.46 1.95 -7.85
CA MET A 68 -3.20 1.58 -6.63
C MET A 68 -4.55 0.96 -6.98
N GLY A 69 -5.00 0.03 -6.16
CA GLY A 69 -6.31 -0.61 -6.25
C GLY A 69 -6.98 -0.67 -4.89
N ILE A 70 -8.28 -0.94 -4.88
CA ILE A 70 -9.09 -1.03 -3.66
C ILE A 70 -9.87 -2.34 -3.71
N VAL A 71 -9.75 -3.12 -2.67
CA VAL A 71 -10.58 -4.28 -2.36
C VAL A 71 -11.30 -4.01 -1.06
N VAL A 72 -12.58 -4.32 -0.98
CA VAL A 72 -13.35 -4.25 0.26
C VAL A 72 -13.84 -5.65 0.63
N PHE A 73 -13.94 -5.91 1.92
CA PHE A 73 -14.42 -7.19 2.42
C PHE A 73 -15.20 -7.02 3.72
N ALA A 74 -16.17 -7.90 3.91
CA ALA A 74 -16.91 -8.18 5.13
C ALA A 74 -17.15 -9.69 5.18
N GLY A 75 -18.36 -10.21 5.13
CA GLY A 75 -18.63 -11.65 4.95
C GLY A 75 -18.14 -12.20 3.60
N GLU A 76 -18.12 -11.36 2.58
CA GLU A 76 -17.57 -11.60 1.25
C GLU A 76 -16.55 -10.53 0.87
N SER A 77 -15.92 -10.65 -0.31
CA SER A 77 -14.97 -9.65 -0.81
C SER A 77 -15.18 -9.33 -2.27
N TYR A 78 -14.99 -8.06 -2.65
CA TYR A 78 -14.97 -7.64 -4.05
C TYR A 78 -13.96 -6.53 -4.34
N THR A 79 -13.67 -6.34 -5.62
CA THR A 79 -12.77 -5.28 -6.07
C THR A 79 -13.56 -4.00 -6.31
N GLN A 80 -13.38 -3.00 -5.46
CA GLN A 80 -13.97 -1.67 -5.60
C GLN A 80 -13.31 -0.88 -6.72
N CYS A 81 -11.96 -0.99 -6.83
CA CYS A 81 -11.19 -0.40 -7.90
C CYS A 81 -10.02 -1.31 -8.30
N PRO A 82 -9.86 -1.67 -9.57
CA PRO A 82 -8.67 -2.37 -10.04
C PRO A 82 -7.43 -1.47 -9.96
N LEU A 83 -6.22 -2.05 -10.13
CA LEU A 83 -4.97 -1.30 -10.16
C LEU A 83 -5.01 -0.22 -11.25
N THR A 84 -4.85 1.04 -10.84
CA THR A 84 -4.85 2.22 -11.73
C THR A 84 -3.91 3.30 -11.22
N THR A 85 -3.48 4.18 -12.12
CA THR A 85 -2.78 5.43 -11.78
C THR A 85 -3.73 6.63 -11.68
N ASP A 86 -5.02 6.44 -11.99
CA ASP A 86 -6.04 7.50 -11.92
C ASP A 86 -6.45 7.77 -10.46
N ARG A 87 -5.83 8.80 -9.87
CA ARG A 87 -6.07 9.22 -8.49
C ARG A 87 -7.48 9.73 -8.26
N ALA A 88 -8.06 10.42 -9.26
CA ALA A 88 -9.38 10.99 -9.13
C ALA A 88 -10.42 9.87 -9.00
N THR A 89 -10.34 8.86 -9.86
CA THR A 89 -11.19 7.67 -9.79
C THR A 89 -10.99 6.91 -8.48
N LEU A 90 -9.75 6.67 -8.05
CA LEU A 90 -9.47 6.00 -6.77
C LEU A 90 -10.08 6.73 -5.58
N ILE A 91 -9.90 8.05 -5.50
CA ILE A 91 -10.42 8.86 -4.39
C ILE A 91 -11.95 8.87 -4.39
N ASN A 92 -12.57 8.97 -5.56
CA ASN A 92 -14.04 8.95 -5.67
C ASN A 92 -14.60 7.60 -5.21
N LEU A 93 -14.05 6.49 -5.72
CA LEU A 93 -14.49 5.14 -5.33
C LEU A 93 -14.21 4.83 -3.85
N MET A 94 -13.11 5.38 -3.28
CA MET A 94 -12.85 5.28 -1.84
C MET A 94 -13.92 5.98 -1.00
N LYS A 95 -14.39 7.15 -1.42
CA LYS A 95 -15.47 7.89 -0.74
C LYS A 95 -16.80 7.16 -0.76
N GLU A 96 -17.08 6.40 -1.82
CA GLU A 96 -18.32 5.63 -1.99
C GLU A 96 -18.38 4.35 -1.15
N ILE A 97 -17.27 3.96 -0.50
CA ILE A 97 -17.26 2.78 0.37
C ILE A 97 -18.17 3.04 1.58
N GLU A 98 -19.10 2.12 1.80
CA GLU A 98 -20.03 2.14 2.93
C GLU A 98 -20.12 0.76 3.56
N THR A 99 -20.47 0.69 4.85
CA THR A 99 -20.79 -0.57 5.53
C THR A 99 -22.20 -1.03 5.15
N GLY A 100 -22.43 -2.35 5.20
CA GLY A 100 -23.77 -2.93 4.96
C GLY A 100 -24.13 -3.14 3.49
N LEU A 101 -23.21 -2.91 2.54
CA LEU A 101 -23.39 -3.27 1.12
C LEU A 101 -23.14 -4.74 0.84
N ILE A 102 -22.42 -5.41 1.72
CA ILE A 102 -22.09 -6.84 1.67
C ILE A 102 -22.68 -7.49 2.92
N GLU A 103 -22.95 -8.80 2.86
CA GLU A 103 -23.32 -9.58 4.03
C GLU A 103 -22.30 -9.38 5.16
N ASP A 104 -22.82 -9.17 6.37
CA ASP A 104 -21.95 -8.87 7.52
C ASP A 104 -21.12 -10.08 7.92
N GLY A 105 -19.97 -9.81 8.48
CA GLY A 105 -18.95 -10.78 8.83
C GLY A 105 -17.56 -10.24 8.52
N THR A 106 -16.51 -11.03 8.79
CA THR A 106 -15.12 -10.63 8.56
C THR A 106 -14.36 -11.77 7.89
N ALA A 107 -14.31 -11.77 6.54
CA ALA A 107 -13.65 -12.76 5.72
C ALA A 107 -12.25 -12.27 5.30
N ILE A 108 -11.32 -12.16 6.27
CA ILE A 108 -9.95 -11.66 6.05
C ILE A 108 -9.24 -12.45 4.93
N GLY A 109 -9.38 -13.78 4.95
CA GLY A 109 -8.77 -14.65 3.94
C GLY A 109 -9.27 -14.37 2.53
N ASN A 110 -10.57 -14.19 2.34
CA ASN A 110 -11.16 -13.84 1.04
C ASN A 110 -10.70 -12.45 0.58
N GLY A 111 -10.70 -11.45 1.49
CA GLY A 111 -10.23 -10.09 1.21
C GLY A 111 -8.78 -10.07 0.75
N LEU A 112 -7.90 -10.77 1.47
CA LEU A 112 -6.48 -10.88 1.11
C LEU A 112 -6.29 -11.64 -0.22
N ALA A 113 -6.96 -12.77 -0.42
CA ALA A 113 -6.86 -13.54 -1.66
C ALA A 113 -7.34 -12.72 -2.88
N THR A 114 -8.44 -11.97 -2.74
CA THR A 114 -8.94 -11.07 -3.78
C THR A 114 -7.93 -9.96 -4.09
N ALA A 115 -7.30 -9.37 -3.07
CA ALA A 115 -6.26 -8.36 -3.25
C ALA A 115 -5.04 -8.91 -3.99
N VAL A 116 -4.57 -10.10 -3.63
CA VAL A 116 -3.45 -10.79 -4.31
C VAL A 116 -3.80 -11.12 -5.77
N ALA A 117 -5.04 -11.58 -6.03
CA ALA A 117 -5.49 -11.88 -7.38
C ALA A 117 -5.44 -10.65 -8.31
N ARG A 118 -5.65 -9.42 -7.79
CA ARG A 118 -5.51 -8.17 -8.56
C ARG A 118 -4.06 -7.87 -8.96
N MET A 119 -3.09 -8.49 -8.30
CA MET A 119 -1.67 -8.30 -8.55
C MET A 119 -1.02 -9.44 -9.36
N GLN A 120 -1.76 -10.49 -9.68
CA GLN A 120 -1.22 -11.69 -10.36
C GLN A 120 -0.57 -11.37 -11.71
N SER A 121 -1.12 -10.41 -12.46
CA SER A 121 -0.60 -9.98 -13.77
C SER A 121 0.30 -8.74 -13.69
N SER A 122 0.73 -8.37 -12.48
CA SER A 122 1.57 -7.19 -12.27
C SER A 122 3.04 -7.49 -12.56
N ASP A 123 3.67 -6.64 -13.39
CA ASP A 123 5.11 -6.65 -13.69
C ASP A 123 5.90 -5.72 -12.74
N ALA A 124 5.25 -5.09 -11.76
CA ALA A 124 5.92 -4.19 -10.83
C ALA A 124 6.96 -4.91 -9.98
N LYS A 125 8.10 -4.27 -9.74
CA LYS A 125 9.20 -4.80 -8.90
C LYS A 125 8.77 -5.01 -7.45
N SER A 126 7.86 -4.19 -6.93
CA SER A 126 7.28 -4.33 -5.60
C SER A 126 5.76 -4.37 -5.68
N ARG A 127 5.18 -5.38 -5.03
CA ARG A 127 3.74 -5.61 -4.92
C ARG A 127 3.37 -5.66 -3.45
N VAL A 128 2.43 -4.80 -3.06
CA VAL A 128 2.10 -4.56 -1.66
C VAL A 128 0.60 -4.61 -1.45
N VAL A 129 0.15 -5.34 -0.44
CA VAL A 129 -1.20 -5.24 0.12
C VAL A 129 -1.13 -4.55 1.46
N ILE A 130 -1.99 -3.56 1.68
CA ILE A 130 -2.25 -2.99 3.00
C ILE A 130 -3.62 -3.51 3.43
N LEU A 131 -3.62 -4.44 4.37
CA LEU A 131 -4.82 -5.08 4.92
C LEU A 131 -5.21 -4.36 6.22
N LEU A 132 -6.39 -3.78 6.24
CA LEU A 132 -6.92 -3.04 7.37
C LEU A 132 -8.20 -3.72 7.86
N THR A 133 -8.24 -4.09 9.14
CA THR A 133 -9.38 -4.76 9.79
C THR A 133 -9.41 -4.42 11.28
N ASP A 134 -10.59 -4.51 11.88
CA ASP A 134 -10.80 -4.34 13.30
C ASP A 134 -11.32 -5.61 13.99
N GLY A 135 -11.41 -6.71 13.24
CA GLY A 135 -12.09 -7.92 13.69
C GLY A 135 -11.25 -9.20 13.74
N VAL A 136 -11.94 -10.24 14.13
CA VAL A 136 -11.48 -11.63 14.10
C VAL A 136 -12.08 -12.29 12.86
N ASN A 137 -11.29 -13.10 12.14
CA ASN A 137 -11.81 -13.83 10.98
C ASN A 137 -12.91 -14.80 11.41
N ASN A 138 -14.13 -14.58 10.95
CA ASN A 138 -15.31 -15.39 11.29
C ASN A 138 -16.11 -15.88 10.07
N SER A 139 -15.68 -15.51 8.87
CA SER A 139 -16.37 -15.79 7.61
C SER A 139 -15.37 -16.12 6.50
N GLY A 140 -15.89 -16.53 5.33
CA GLY A 140 -15.12 -16.80 4.13
C GLY A 140 -14.67 -18.25 3.97
N GLU A 141 -14.44 -18.65 2.72
CA GLU A 141 -14.02 -20.01 2.36
C GLU A 141 -12.49 -20.18 2.41
N ILE A 142 -11.74 -19.09 2.18
CA ILE A 142 -10.29 -19.09 2.20
C ILE A 142 -9.83 -18.69 3.59
N THR A 143 -9.02 -19.54 4.23
CA THR A 143 -8.45 -19.17 5.53
C THR A 143 -7.41 -18.07 5.36
N PRO A 144 -7.25 -17.15 6.34
CA PRO A 144 -6.24 -16.11 6.29
C PRO A 144 -4.82 -16.64 6.06
N GLN A 145 -4.49 -17.80 6.63
CA GLN A 145 -3.19 -18.43 6.43
C GLN A 145 -2.98 -18.90 5.00
N MET A 146 -3.98 -19.54 4.38
CA MET A 146 -3.91 -19.93 2.97
C MET A 146 -3.72 -18.69 2.06
N ALA A 147 -4.42 -17.59 2.36
CA ALA A 147 -4.27 -16.35 1.60
C ALA A 147 -2.87 -15.74 1.77
N ALA A 148 -2.27 -15.82 2.97
CA ALA A 148 -0.90 -15.39 3.20
C ALA A 148 0.13 -16.24 2.45
N ASP A 149 -0.06 -17.56 2.39
CA ASP A 149 0.81 -18.47 1.63
C ASP A 149 0.71 -18.20 0.12
N ILE A 150 -0.48 -17.91 -0.39
CA ILE A 150 -0.70 -17.47 -1.77
C ILE A 150 0.03 -16.13 -2.01
N ALA A 151 -0.13 -15.15 -1.13
CA ALA A 151 0.56 -13.86 -1.24
C ALA A 151 2.08 -14.03 -1.30
N LYS A 152 2.65 -14.86 -0.42
CA LYS A 152 4.07 -15.22 -0.41
C LYS A 152 4.50 -15.84 -1.74
N THR A 153 3.73 -16.78 -2.27
CA THR A 153 4.04 -17.47 -3.54
C THR A 153 4.11 -16.50 -4.72
N TYR A 154 3.22 -15.50 -4.74
CA TYR A 154 3.23 -14.43 -5.75
C TYR A 154 4.19 -13.29 -5.42
N GLY A 155 4.97 -13.38 -4.34
CA GLY A 155 5.90 -12.31 -3.93
C GLY A 155 5.19 -11.01 -3.56
N VAL A 156 3.97 -11.09 -3.06
CA VAL A 156 3.19 -9.95 -2.57
C VAL A 156 3.45 -9.77 -1.08
N ARG A 157 3.91 -8.59 -0.68
CA ARG A 157 4.13 -8.22 0.71
C ARG A 157 2.85 -7.69 1.33
N VAL A 158 2.50 -8.16 2.52
CA VAL A 158 1.28 -7.75 3.21
C VAL A 158 1.63 -6.98 4.49
N TYR A 159 1.22 -5.72 4.55
CA TYR A 159 1.17 -4.95 5.79
C TYR A 159 -0.21 -5.10 6.39
N THR A 160 -0.27 -5.52 7.63
CA THR A 160 -1.54 -5.68 8.34
C THR A 160 -1.70 -4.57 9.38
N ILE A 161 -2.86 -3.95 9.42
CA ILE A 161 -3.21 -2.87 10.35
C ILE A 161 -4.46 -3.30 11.12
N GLY A 162 -4.28 -3.58 12.40
CA GLY A 162 -5.39 -3.78 13.33
C GLY A 162 -5.90 -2.42 13.82
N VAL A 163 -7.18 -2.11 13.58
CA VAL A 163 -7.80 -0.81 13.91
C VAL A 163 -8.73 -0.96 15.11
N GLY A 164 -8.55 -0.10 16.11
CA GLY A 164 -9.43 -0.05 17.28
C GLY A 164 -8.69 0.00 18.62
N ALA A 165 -9.38 0.43 19.66
CA ALA A 165 -8.89 0.38 21.03
C ALA A 165 -8.93 -1.06 21.58
N ASN A 166 -8.26 -1.30 22.72
CA ASN A 166 -8.40 -2.54 23.46
C ASN A 166 -9.56 -2.45 24.44
N GLY A 167 -10.35 -3.50 24.55
CA GLY A 167 -11.44 -3.59 25.53
C GLY A 167 -12.79 -3.24 24.95
N THR A 168 -13.37 -2.10 25.28
CA THR A 168 -14.69 -1.66 24.79
C THR A 168 -14.57 -0.46 23.86
N ALA A 169 -15.46 -0.40 22.86
CA ALA A 169 -15.57 0.76 21.97
C ALA A 169 -17.04 1.25 21.91
N PRO A 170 -17.25 2.56 21.83
CA PRO A 170 -18.59 3.12 21.62
C PRO A 170 -19.13 2.72 20.26
N TYR A 171 -20.28 2.06 20.21
CA TYR A 171 -20.90 1.56 18.99
C TYR A 171 -22.32 2.10 18.82
N PRO A 172 -22.70 2.59 17.62
CA PRO A 172 -24.06 3.09 17.36
C PRO A 172 -25.04 1.94 17.18
N VAL A 173 -25.99 1.77 18.09
CA VAL A 173 -27.07 0.78 18.03
C VAL A 173 -28.36 1.47 17.62
N ILE A 174 -29.01 0.95 16.58
CA ILE A 174 -30.33 1.43 16.15
C ILE A 174 -31.38 0.87 17.08
N THR A 175 -32.10 1.74 17.80
CA THR A 175 -33.22 1.37 18.67
C THR A 175 -34.51 1.97 18.15
N PRO A 176 -35.69 1.50 18.61
CA PRO A 176 -36.99 2.11 18.24
C PRO A 176 -37.09 3.62 18.59
N TRP A 177 -36.25 4.09 19.50
CA TRP A 177 -36.22 5.49 19.94
C TRP A 177 -35.10 6.32 19.26
N GLY A 178 -34.43 5.76 18.25
CA GLY A 178 -33.30 6.38 17.53
C GLY A 178 -31.96 5.69 17.77
N VAL A 179 -30.89 6.29 17.27
CA VAL A 179 -29.51 5.76 17.43
C VAL A 179 -29.02 6.04 18.85
N GLN A 180 -28.65 4.99 19.57
CA GLN A 180 -28.01 5.08 20.89
C GLN A 180 -26.59 4.54 20.79
N VAL A 181 -25.67 5.14 21.54
CA VAL A 181 -24.28 4.65 21.64
C VAL A 181 -24.18 3.72 22.83
N GLN A 182 -23.69 2.50 22.60
CA GLN A 182 -23.43 1.51 23.64
C GLN A 182 -21.98 1.04 23.55
N ASP A 183 -21.37 0.79 24.70
CA ASP A 183 -20.02 0.22 24.74
C ASP A 183 -20.10 -1.28 24.42
N VAL A 184 -19.44 -1.70 23.35
CA VAL A 184 -19.37 -3.07 22.87
C VAL A 184 -17.94 -3.59 23.07
N GLN A 185 -17.83 -4.83 23.54
CA GLN A 185 -16.54 -5.52 23.62
C GLN A 185 -15.96 -5.66 22.21
N VAL A 186 -14.72 -5.23 22.03
CA VAL A 186 -13.98 -5.37 20.76
C VAL A 186 -12.75 -6.23 20.97
N GLU A 187 -12.54 -7.14 20.03
CA GLU A 187 -11.41 -8.05 20.02
C GLU A 187 -10.78 -8.05 18.63
N ILE A 188 -9.45 -8.00 18.59
CA ILE A 188 -8.66 -8.09 17.36
C ILE A 188 -7.71 -9.26 17.51
N ASP A 189 -7.69 -10.13 16.51
CA ASP A 189 -6.74 -11.23 16.44
C ASP A 189 -5.37 -10.72 15.96
N GLU A 190 -4.62 -10.12 16.89
CA GLU A 190 -3.28 -9.59 16.60
C GLU A 190 -2.31 -10.69 16.18
N ASP A 191 -2.44 -11.89 16.74
CA ASP A 191 -1.54 -13.01 16.42
C ASP A 191 -1.73 -13.46 14.98
N LEU A 192 -2.98 -13.54 14.52
CA LEU A 192 -3.32 -13.83 13.12
C LEU A 192 -2.74 -12.76 12.19
N LEU A 193 -2.99 -11.48 12.49
CA LEU A 193 -2.51 -10.37 11.66
C LEU A 193 -0.98 -10.30 11.61
N ARG A 194 -0.31 -10.56 12.72
CA ARG A 194 1.14 -10.65 12.83
C ARG A 194 1.69 -11.80 11.99
N ASN A 195 1.06 -12.97 12.07
CA ASN A 195 1.43 -14.15 11.30
C ASN A 195 1.32 -13.91 9.78
N ILE A 196 0.23 -13.29 9.30
CA ILE A 196 0.05 -12.92 7.89
C ILE A 196 1.20 -12.00 7.43
N ALA A 197 1.49 -10.97 8.20
CA ALA A 197 2.55 -10.00 7.86
C ALA A 197 3.93 -10.68 7.81
N GLU A 198 4.29 -11.47 8.82
CA GLU A 198 5.57 -12.18 8.89
C GLU A 198 5.74 -13.20 7.75
N THR A 199 4.70 -13.99 7.45
CA THR A 199 4.69 -14.98 6.37
C THR A 199 5.03 -14.35 5.02
N THR A 200 4.58 -13.11 4.78
CA THR A 200 4.73 -12.39 3.50
C THR A 200 5.89 -11.39 3.48
N GLY A 201 6.66 -11.30 4.57
CA GLY A 201 7.78 -10.35 4.72
C GLY A 201 7.33 -8.90 4.88
N GLY A 202 6.10 -8.68 5.33
CA GLY A 202 5.55 -7.38 5.73
C GLY A 202 5.74 -7.08 7.22
N LYS A 203 4.83 -6.25 7.76
CA LYS A 203 4.85 -5.84 9.18
C LYS A 203 3.43 -5.64 9.68
N TYR A 204 3.16 -6.06 10.90
CA TYR A 204 1.93 -5.76 11.63
C TYR A 204 2.03 -4.41 12.32
N PHE A 205 0.91 -3.68 12.34
CA PHE A 205 0.74 -2.43 13.07
C PHE A 205 -0.58 -2.44 13.83
N ARG A 206 -0.61 -1.69 14.95
CA ARG A 206 -1.80 -1.42 15.72
C ARG A 206 -2.12 0.07 15.67
N ALA A 207 -3.29 0.42 15.17
CA ALA A 207 -3.83 1.77 15.17
C ALA A 207 -4.91 1.89 16.25
N THR A 208 -4.68 2.75 17.23
CA THR A 208 -5.59 3.01 18.35
C THR A 208 -6.38 4.30 18.20
N ASP A 209 -5.98 5.15 17.27
CA ASP A 209 -6.58 6.45 16.97
C ASP A 209 -6.17 6.94 15.56
N ASN A 210 -6.79 8.04 15.11
CA ASN A 210 -6.54 8.62 13.79
C ASN A 210 -5.07 9.02 13.58
N THR A 211 -4.42 9.58 14.60
CA THR A 211 -3.02 10.03 14.53
C THR A 211 -2.10 8.83 14.29
N LYS A 212 -2.33 7.77 15.09
CA LYS A 212 -1.53 6.55 14.97
C LYS A 212 -1.70 5.88 13.61
N LEU A 213 -2.92 5.86 13.08
CA LEU A 213 -3.19 5.31 11.74
C LEU A 213 -2.44 6.11 10.65
N SER A 214 -2.43 7.45 10.72
CA SER A 214 -1.67 8.30 9.79
C SER A 214 -0.15 8.06 9.90
N GLU A 215 0.39 7.93 11.12
CA GLU A 215 1.80 7.58 11.33
C GLU A 215 2.17 6.23 10.68
N ILE A 216 1.31 5.22 10.81
CA ILE A 216 1.51 3.88 10.22
C ILE A 216 1.60 3.97 8.70
N TYR A 217 0.68 4.67 8.05
CA TYR A 217 0.74 4.88 6.60
C TYR A 217 2.01 5.62 6.16
N SER A 218 2.45 6.61 6.95
CA SER A 218 3.72 7.31 6.72
C SER A 218 4.93 6.38 6.87
N GLU A 219 4.92 5.45 7.85
CA GLU A 219 5.98 4.46 8.04
C GLU A 219 6.03 3.47 6.87
N ILE A 220 4.89 2.92 6.44
CA ILE A 220 4.79 2.06 5.26
C ILE A 220 5.34 2.78 4.01
N ASN A 221 4.97 4.06 3.83
CA ASN A 221 5.48 4.88 2.75
C ASN A 221 7.02 4.97 2.73
N LYS A 222 7.62 5.21 3.90
CA LYS A 222 9.09 5.28 4.04
C LYS A 222 9.75 3.93 3.75
N MET A 223 9.18 2.82 4.26
CA MET A 223 9.73 1.48 4.06
C MET A 223 9.72 1.07 2.59
N GLU A 224 8.66 1.35 1.85
CA GLU A 224 8.56 1.00 0.44
C GLU A 224 9.41 1.90 -0.46
N LYS A 225 9.49 3.20 -0.18
CA LYS A 225 10.40 4.12 -0.90
C LYS A 225 11.86 3.74 -0.73
N ALA A 226 12.28 3.36 0.47
CA ALA A 226 13.67 2.95 0.76
C ALA A 226 14.08 1.70 -0.05
N LYS A 227 13.15 0.79 -0.36
CA LYS A 227 13.42 -0.43 -1.14
C LYS A 227 13.53 -0.17 -2.65
N THR A 228 12.88 0.88 -3.15
CA THR A 228 12.84 1.19 -4.58
C THR A 228 14.05 2.02 -5.05
N THR A 229 14.81 2.65 -4.15
CA THR A 229 15.93 3.57 -4.47
C THR A 229 17.28 2.89 -4.76
N VAL A 230 17.38 1.57 -4.89
CA VAL A 230 18.68 0.85 -4.86
C VAL A 230 19.41 0.78 -6.21
N ASP A 231 18.84 1.13 -7.36
CA ASP A 231 19.50 0.98 -8.67
C ASP A 231 19.69 2.31 -9.42
N SER A 232 20.63 3.16 -8.96
CA SER A 232 21.14 4.25 -9.78
C SER A 232 22.33 3.78 -10.62
N PHE A 233 22.13 3.50 -11.90
CA PHE A 233 23.24 3.22 -12.81
C PHE A 233 23.94 4.51 -13.22
N PRO A 234 25.29 4.60 -13.16
CA PRO A 234 26.00 5.77 -13.65
C PRO A 234 25.89 5.84 -15.18
N VAL A 235 25.27 6.90 -15.70
CA VAL A 235 25.28 7.19 -17.14
C VAL A 235 26.59 7.88 -17.48
N TYR A 236 27.40 7.25 -18.33
CA TYR A 236 28.66 7.81 -18.80
C TYR A 236 28.44 8.65 -20.05
N LYS A 237 28.79 9.94 -20.00
CA LYS A 237 28.82 10.81 -21.17
C LYS A 237 30.23 10.81 -21.74
N GLU A 238 30.40 10.41 -23.00
CA GLU A 238 31.68 10.46 -23.69
C GLU A 238 32.05 11.94 -24.00
N MET A 239 33.25 12.34 -23.65
CA MET A 239 33.75 13.71 -23.84
C MET A 239 34.89 13.76 -24.87
N PHE A 240 34.90 12.90 -25.87
CA PHE A 240 35.98 12.91 -26.89
C PHE A 240 35.85 14.05 -27.89
N THR A 241 34.64 14.55 -28.15
CA THR A 241 34.33 15.55 -29.20
C THR A 241 35.14 16.86 -29.07
N PRO A 242 35.25 17.51 -27.89
CA PRO A 242 36.03 18.74 -27.77
C PRO A 242 37.54 18.53 -28.02
N PHE A 243 38.07 17.37 -27.64
CA PHE A 243 39.47 17.03 -27.85
C PHE A 243 39.78 16.71 -29.32
N ALA A 244 38.83 16.04 -30.00
CA ALA A 244 38.93 15.77 -31.44
C ALA A 244 38.90 17.09 -32.28
N LEU A 245 37.98 18.02 -31.93
CA LEU A 245 37.93 19.36 -32.58
C LEU A 245 39.18 20.18 -32.31
N ALA A 246 39.73 20.18 -31.10
CA ALA A 246 40.96 20.88 -30.78
C ALA A 246 42.18 20.30 -31.54
N ALA A 247 42.21 18.97 -31.75
CA ALA A 247 43.27 18.32 -32.54
C ALA A 247 43.25 18.73 -34.02
N LEU A 248 42.05 19.01 -34.55
CA LEU A 248 41.86 19.42 -35.97
C LEU A 248 42.22 20.87 -36.22
N LEU A 249 42.22 21.73 -35.16
CA LEU A 249 42.56 23.15 -35.21
C LEU A 249 44.05 23.42 -34.92
N CYS A 250 44.84 22.43 -34.48
CA CYS A 250 46.27 22.51 -34.20
C CYS A 250 47.13 21.83 -35.27
#